data_f06ab5d4d67262a722200e41c7ba95c7
#
_entry.id   f06ab5d4d67262a722200e41c7ba95c7
#
_cell.length_a   1.000
_cell.length_b   1.000
_cell.length_c   1.000
_cell.angle_alpha   90.00
_cell.angle_beta   90.00
_cell.angle_gamma   90.00
#
_symmetry.space_group_name_H-M   'P 1'
#
loop_
_entity.id
_entity.type
_entity.pdbx_description
1 polymer ?
#
loop_
_entity_poly.entity_id
_entity_poly.type
_entity_poly.pdbx_seq_one_letter_code
_entity_poly.pdbx_strand_id
1 'polypeptide(L)'
;MALAQPEFAEQQPQAPDFAIEQPQNLPLITNIAQAEWDIGGQRLQKPSNRVDIQVVPPPNAPPEITTYQFSDPPGAEQVPIPGTMCRGTGGSVPVELRGVFAGTSTSPASITPTDRIRAGAPLIVSILAPNKNLNPQAVDSFEIVLTTPAGDREVITISETGPNTARFVGMINTAAIPPSPVQGDCKLSVNPGDTLDVGIGETAGNSLGSVELGILIDPFGETFDSGDGTPVSGTRVTLIDVATGLPTDVFGDDGVSVFPNSVITGSTVTDSGGTVYNFTEGFYRFPFARAGRYRLLIEPPQPYSAPSAATPQQLADLRRTDGLPFTIVDGSYGGIIVLDDPAPVRVDVPLDRPGAPLVITKAASTAQAVPGDAVQ
;
A
#
# COMPACT_ATOMS: atom_id res chain seq x y z
N MET A 1 -55.15 -42.42 -49.69
CA MET A 1 -55.09 -43.06 -48.39
C MET A 1 -53.66 -42.87 -47.92
N ALA A 2 -53.43 -41.79 -47.20
CA ALA A 2 -52.07 -41.43 -46.72
C ALA A 2 -52.00 -41.88 -45.27
N LEU A 3 -51.05 -42.74 -44.97
CA LEU A 3 -50.75 -43.22 -43.61
C LEU A 3 -49.96 -42.14 -42.84
N ALA A 4 -50.56 -41.66 -41.77
CA ALA A 4 -49.85 -40.79 -40.83
C ALA A 4 -48.84 -41.62 -40.02
N GLN A 5 -47.58 -41.16 -39.96
CA GLN A 5 -46.62 -41.70 -39.01
C GLN A 5 -46.81 -41.05 -37.65
N PRO A 6 -46.64 -41.77 -36.54
CA PRO A 6 -46.68 -41.18 -35.22
C PRO A 6 -45.42 -40.40 -34.90
N GLU A 7 -45.58 -39.15 -34.53
CA GLU A 7 -44.56 -38.29 -33.94
C GLU A 7 -44.20 -38.81 -32.55
N PHE A 8 -43.01 -39.38 -32.39
CA PHE A 8 -42.47 -39.63 -31.04
C PHE A 8 -41.84 -38.32 -30.58
N ALA A 9 -42.55 -37.66 -29.68
CA ALA A 9 -41.96 -36.58 -28.89
C ALA A 9 -40.95 -37.17 -27.88
N GLU A 10 -39.66 -37.07 -28.18
CA GLU A 10 -38.61 -37.39 -27.25
C GLU A 10 -38.62 -36.33 -26.16
N GLN A 11 -39.15 -36.66 -25.00
CA GLN A 11 -39.04 -35.86 -23.79
C GLN A 11 -37.57 -35.97 -23.31
N GLN A 12 -36.76 -34.97 -23.64
CA GLN A 12 -35.45 -34.80 -23.01
C GLN A 12 -35.65 -34.61 -21.49
N PRO A 13 -34.87 -35.28 -20.67
CA PRO A 13 -34.89 -35.03 -19.22
C PRO A 13 -34.46 -33.57 -19.00
N GLN A 14 -35.34 -32.81 -18.37
CA GLN A 14 -35.11 -31.46 -17.92
C GLN A 14 -33.98 -31.52 -16.86
N ALA A 15 -32.78 -31.05 -17.21
CA ALA A 15 -31.74 -30.85 -16.24
C ALA A 15 -32.22 -29.85 -15.18
N PRO A 16 -31.84 -30.06 -13.89
CA PRO A 16 -32.23 -29.12 -12.85
C PRO A 16 -31.75 -27.73 -13.21
N ASP A 17 -32.71 -26.80 -13.15
CA ASP A 17 -32.50 -25.38 -13.45
C ASP A 17 -31.63 -24.74 -12.36
N PHE A 18 -30.33 -24.95 -12.43
CA PHE A 18 -29.36 -24.12 -11.75
C PHE A 18 -29.07 -22.92 -12.67
N ALA A 19 -29.98 -21.96 -12.64
CA ALA A 19 -29.74 -20.67 -13.26
C ALA A 19 -28.56 -19.98 -12.52
N ILE A 20 -27.34 -20.32 -12.89
CA ILE A 20 -26.17 -19.49 -12.60
C ILE A 20 -26.28 -18.35 -13.61
N GLU A 21 -26.79 -17.20 -13.17
CA GLU A 21 -26.74 -15.97 -13.94
C GLU A 21 -25.27 -15.66 -14.26
N GLN A 22 -24.95 -15.67 -15.53
CA GLN A 22 -23.56 -15.63 -16.00
C GLN A 22 -23.14 -14.21 -16.36
N PRO A 23 -21.93 -13.78 -16.00
CA PRO A 23 -21.40 -12.48 -16.39
C PRO A 23 -21.36 -12.34 -17.92
N GLN A 24 -21.88 -11.24 -18.45
CA GLN A 24 -22.00 -11.01 -19.89
C GLN A 24 -20.66 -10.79 -20.62
N ASN A 25 -19.57 -10.57 -19.88
CA ASN A 25 -18.23 -10.31 -20.45
C ASN A 25 -17.30 -11.53 -20.48
N LEU A 26 -17.82 -12.73 -20.19
CA LEU A 26 -17.01 -13.94 -20.30
C LEU A 26 -16.69 -14.25 -21.77
N PRO A 27 -15.54 -14.86 -22.05
CA PRO A 27 -15.17 -15.26 -23.40
C PRO A 27 -16.27 -16.09 -24.05
N LEU A 28 -16.67 -15.69 -25.26
CA LEU A 28 -17.71 -16.35 -26.04
C LEU A 28 -17.05 -17.20 -27.13
N ILE A 29 -17.33 -18.49 -27.12
CA ILE A 29 -16.93 -19.37 -28.19
C ILE A 29 -18.11 -19.49 -29.19
N THR A 30 -17.96 -18.87 -30.32
CA THR A 30 -18.96 -18.96 -31.41
C THR A 30 -18.59 -20.08 -32.39
N ASN A 31 -19.52 -20.98 -32.61
CA ASN A 31 -19.37 -22.06 -33.60
C ASN A 31 -20.43 -21.94 -34.68
N ILE A 32 -19.97 -21.84 -35.92
CA ILE A 32 -20.80 -21.87 -37.15
C ILE A 32 -20.13 -22.85 -38.10
N ALA A 33 -20.78 -23.98 -38.39
CA ALA A 33 -20.32 -24.90 -39.39
C ALA A 33 -20.78 -24.44 -40.79
N GLN A 34 -20.01 -24.72 -41.81
CA GLN A 34 -20.38 -24.45 -43.21
C GLN A 34 -20.41 -25.74 -43.97
N ALA A 35 -21.53 -26.02 -44.63
CA ALA A 35 -21.65 -27.13 -45.59
C ALA A 35 -21.52 -26.60 -47.00
N GLU A 36 -20.73 -27.31 -47.79
CA GLU A 36 -20.55 -27.05 -49.22
C GLU A 36 -20.92 -28.32 -50.04
N TRP A 37 -21.61 -28.14 -51.16
CA TRP A 37 -21.93 -29.23 -52.06
C TRP A 37 -22.10 -28.73 -53.50
N ASP A 38 -21.92 -29.61 -54.45
CA ASP A 38 -22.07 -29.31 -55.87
C ASP A 38 -23.34 -29.99 -56.44
N ILE A 39 -24.19 -29.21 -57.13
CA ILE A 39 -25.34 -29.71 -57.86
C ILE A 39 -25.29 -29.14 -59.27
N GLY A 40 -25.21 -30.02 -60.28
CA GLY A 40 -25.25 -29.61 -61.70
C GLY A 40 -24.11 -28.65 -62.07
N GLY A 41 -22.94 -28.77 -61.44
CA GLY A 41 -21.79 -27.91 -61.73
C GLY A 41 -21.83 -26.54 -60.98
N GLN A 42 -22.83 -26.33 -60.15
CA GLN A 42 -22.90 -25.15 -59.27
C GLN A 42 -22.52 -25.52 -57.83
N ARG A 43 -21.55 -24.78 -57.26
CA ARG A 43 -21.15 -24.91 -55.85
C ARG A 43 -22.12 -24.14 -54.98
N LEU A 44 -22.72 -24.83 -54.05
CA LEU A 44 -23.67 -24.29 -53.06
C LEU A 44 -23.04 -24.34 -51.67
N GLN A 45 -23.31 -23.32 -50.89
CA GLN A 45 -22.85 -23.21 -49.52
C GLN A 45 -24.03 -22.88 -48.60
N LYS A 46 -24.03 -23.46 -47.40
CA LYS A 46 -25.02 -23.13 -46.38
C LYS A 46 -24.37 -23.18 -45.00
N PRO A 47 -24.39 -22.06 -44.28
CA PRO A 47 -23.97 -22.08 -42.87
C PRO A 47 -25.00 -22.79 -41.99
N SER A 48 -24.54 -23.40 -40.91
CA SER A 48 -25.40 -23.90 -39.83
C SER A 48 -25.97 -22.73 -39.03
N ASN A 49 -26.85 -23.03 -38.10
CA ASN A 49 -27.17 -22.10 -37.05
C ASN A 49 -25.89 -21.74 -36.24
N ARG A 50 -25.87 -20.55 -35.70
CA ARG A 50 -24.85 -20.09 -34.78
C ARG A 50 -25.10 -20.76 -33.41
N VAL A 51 -24.04 -21.28 -32.79
CA VAL A 51 -24.04 -21.77 -31.42
C VAL A 51 -22.99 -20.95 -30.66
N ASP A 52 -23.42 -20.25 -29.63
CA ASP A 52 -22.58 -19.49 -28.73
C ASP A 52 -22.48 -20.23 -27.43
N ILE A 53 -21.25 -20.49 -26.97
CA ILE A 53 -20.93 -21.13 -25.71
C ILE A 53 -20.17 -20.11 -24.88
N GLN A 54 -20.71 -19.70 -23.75
CA GLN A 54 -20.06 -18.84 -22.81
C GLN A 54 -19.12 -19.67 -21.92
N VAL A 55 -17.84 -19.26 -21.84
CA VAL A 55 -16.88 -19.90 -20.94
C VAL A 55 -17.08 -19.36 -19.55
N VAL A 56 -17.59 -20.19 -18.65
CA VAL A 56 -17.77 -19.86 -17.25
C VAL A 56 -16.61 -20.39 -16.42
N PRO A 57 -16.08 -19.62 -15.47
CA PRO A 57 -15.15 -20.18 -14.48
C PRO A 57 -15.83 -21.29 -13.69
N PRO A 58 -15.05 -22.24 -13.13
CA PRO A 58 -15.61 -23.26 -12.27
C PRO A 58 -16.41 -22.61 -11.13
N PRO A 59 -17.60 -23.14 -10.79
CA PRO A 59 -18.46 -22.53 -9.77
C PRO A 59 -17.84 -22.44 -8.37
N ASN A 60 -16.72 -23.10 -8.14
CA ASN A 60 -15.99 -23.12 -6.87
C ASN A 60 -14.54 -22.58 -7.02
N ALA A 61 -14.23 -21.79 -8.04
CA ALA A 61 -12.93 -21.13 -8.08
C ALA A 61 -12.80 -20.23 -6.84
N PRO A 62 -11.70 -20.35 -6.08
CA PRO A 62 -11.47 -19.44 -4.95
C PRO A 62 -11.42 -18.01 -5.47
N PRO A 63 -11.99 -17.05 -4.74
CA PRO A 63 -11.92 -15.65 -5.13
C PRO A 63 -10.46 -15.19 -5.12
N GLU A 64 -10.12 -14.35 -6.08
CA GLU A 64 -8.81 -13.72 -6.15
C GLU A 64 -8.86 -12.37 -5.42
N ILE A 65 -8.00 -12.21 -4.42
CA ILE A 65 -7.91 -10.99 -3.62
C ILE A 65 -6.65 -10.25 -4.00
N THR A 66 -6.79 -8.97 -4.29
CA THR A 66 -5.68 -8.07 -4.56
C THR A 66 -5.87 -6.78 -3.79
N THR A 67 -4.82 -6.33 -3.13
CA THR A 67 -4.80 -5.04 -2.43
C THR A 67 -4.18 -3.96 -3.31
N TYR A 68 -4.69 -2.73 -3.17
CA TYR A 68 -4.25 -1.56 -3.94
C TYR A 68 -4.09 -0.35 -3.04
N GLN A 69 -3.29 0.59 -3.50
CA GLN A 69 -3.17 1.95 -2.97
C GLN A 69 -3.53 2.97 -4.05
N PHE A 70 -3.94 4.17 -3.64
CA PHE A 70 -4.03 5.30 -4.54
C PHE A 70 -2.63 5.70 -5.00
N SER A 71 -2.43 5.77 -6.30
CA SER A 71 -1.16 6.10 -6.91
C SER A 71 -1.38 6.52 -8.35
N ASP A 72 -0.59 7.46 -8.85
CA ASP A 72 -0.69 7.98 -10.21
C ASP A 72 0.62 7.87 -11.01
N PRO A 73 1.36 6.74 -10.94
CA PRO A 73 2.51 6.54 -11.79
C PRO A 73 2.08 6.25 -13.23
N PRO A 74 2.96 6.42 -14.23
CA PRO A 74 2.71 5.95 -15.58
C PRO A 74 2.33 4.47 -15.60
N GLY A 75 1.14 4.16 -16.10
CA GLY A 75 0.62 2.79 -16.16
C GLY A 75 -0.24 2.35 -14.95
N ALA A 76 -0.57 3.26 -14.04
CA ALA A 76 -1.55 2.98 -12.99
C ALA A 76 -2.91 2.56 -13.60
N GLU A 77 -3.57 1.63 -12.94
CA GLU A 77 -4.89 1.15 -13.36
C GLU A 77 -5.96 2.18 -12.99
N GLN A 78 -6.85 2.47 -13.95
CA GLN A 78 -8.00 3.34 -13.73
C GLN A 78 -9.22 2.49 -13.39
N VAL A 79 -9.66 2.51 -12.14
CA VAL A 79 -10.76 1.66 -11.66
C VAL A 79 -11.85 2.52 -11.04
N PRO A 80 -13.12 2.30 -11.42
CA PRO A 80 -14.24 2.84 -10.66
C PRO A 80 -14.22 2.27 -9.23
N ILE A 81 -14.14 3.13 -8.23
CA ILE A 81 -14.25 2.73 -6.83
C ILE A 81 -15.64 3.14 -6.34
N PRO A 82 -16.58 2.18 -6.19
CA PRO A 82 -17.88 2.46 -5.63
C PRO A 82 -17.77 2.93 -4.18
N GLY A 83 -18.77 3.67 -3.72
CA GLY A 83 -18.84 4.07 -2.32
C GLY A 83 -18.83 2.84 -1.40
N THR A 84 -17.90 2.81 -0.46
CA THR A 84 -17.79 1.73 0.53
C THR A 84 -18.56 2.13 1.78
N MET A 85 -19.36 1.21 2.31
CA MET A 85 -20.02 1.36 3.62
C MET A 85 -19.26 0.53 4.65
N CYS A 86 -19.04 1.09 5.82
CA CYS A 86 -18.48 0.36 6.95
C CYS A 86 -19.54 0.18 8.03
N ARG A 87 -19.60 -1.01 8.62
CA ARG A 87 -20.50 -1.32 9.74
C ARG A 87 -19.82 -0.95 11.05
N GLY A 88 -20.03 0.27 11.49
CA GLY A 88 -19.59 0.73 12.80
C GLY A 88 -20.52 0.31 13.94
N THR A 89 -20.10 0.56 15.17
CA THR A 89 -20.89 0.27 16.40
C THR A 89 -22.24 0.99 16.44
N GLY A 90 -22.38 2.10 15.71
CA GLY A 90 -23.62 2.90 15.58
C GLY A 90 -24.43 2.62 14.30
N GLY A 91 -24.08 1.62 13.50
CA GLY A 91 -24.68 1.30 12.21
C GLY A 91 -23.75 1.50 11.01
N SER A 92 -24.26 1.33 9.80
CA SER A 92 -23.45 1.49 8.59
C SER A 92 -23.23 2.96 8.28
N VAL A 93 -21.96 3.33 8.07
CA VAL A 93 -21.50 4.68 7.70
C VAL A 93 -20.66 4.63 6.42
N PRO A 94 -20.71 5.66 5.57
CA PRO A 94 -19.82 5.72 4.40
C PRO A 94 -18.37 5.83 4.84
N VAL A 95 -17.48 5.12 4.17
CA VAL A 95 -16.03 5.31 4.31
C VAL A 95 -15.64 6.53 3.52
N GLU A 96 -15.30 7.60 4.21
CA GLU A 96 -14.84 8.84 3.60
C GLU A 96 -13.33 8.91 3.65
N LEU A 97 -12.71 9.30 2.54
CA LEU A 97 -11.30 9.62 2.51
C LEU A 97 -11.07 10.96 3.20
N ARG A 98 -10.12 11.01 4.14
CA ARG A 98 -9.82 12.17 4.98
C ARG A 98 -8.36 12.59 4.83
N GLY A 99 -8.04 13.74 5.40
CA GLY A 99 -6.66 14.25 5.41
C GLY A 99 -6.09 14.42 4.01
N VAL A 100 -4.92 13.89 3.78
CA VAL A 100 -4.20 13.98 2.49
C VAL A 100 -4.90 13.30 1.33
N PHE A 101 -5.84 12.40 1.61
CA PHE A 101 -6.61 11.68 0.59
C PHE A 101 -7.95 12.33 0.28
N ALA A 102 -8.34 13.39 1.00
CA ALA A 102 -9.55 14.13 0.70
C ALA A 102 -9.51 14.66 -0.72
N GLY A 103 -10.50 14.31 -1.54
CA GLY A 103 -10.58 14.71 -2.95
C GLY A 103 -9.84 13.81 -3.94
N THR A 104 -9.12 12.75 -3.49
CA THR A 104 -8.51 11.76 -4.40
C THR A 104 -9.49 10.72 -4.91
N SER A 105 -10.65 10.58 -4.27
CA SER A 105 -11.73 9.68 -4.70
C SER A 105 -12.46 10.24 -5.93
N THR A 106 -11.77 10.26 -7.06
CA THR A 106 -12.41 10.47 -8.36
C THR A 106 -12.79 9.11 -8.93
N SER A 107 -13.92 9.01 -9.60
CA SER A 107 -14.27 7.78 -10.31
C SER A 107 -14.11 8.01 -11.83
N PRO A 108 -13.23 7.30 -12.53
CA PRO A 108 -12.32 6.25 -12.03
C PRO A 108 -11.15 6.82 -11.22
N ALA A 109 -10.68 6.05 -10.25
CA ALA A 109 -9.50 6.34 -9.46
C ALA A 109 -8.26 5.67 -10.04
N SER A 110 -7.11 6.34 -9.91
CA SER A 110 -5.81 5.79 -10.26
C SER A 110 -5.28 4.95 -9.10
N ILE A 111 -5.08 3.66 -9.31
CA ILE A 111 -4.65 2.71 -8.28
C ILE A 111 -3.51 1.81 -8.78
N THR A 112 -2.70 1.35 -7.84
CA THR A 112 -1.58 0.43 -8.12
C THR A 112 -1.66 -0.74 -7.14
N PRO A 113 -1.45 -2.00 -7.58
CA PRO A 113 -1.35 -3.13 -6.68
C PRO A 113 -0.26 -2.90 -5.64
N THR A 114 -0.53 -3.29 -4.39
CA THR A 114 0.44 -3.15 -3.32
C THR A 114 0.28 -4.27 -2.28
N ASP A 115 1.41 -4.75 -1.78
CA ASP A 115 1.53 -5.58 -0.58
C ASP A 115 1.94 -4.75 0.64
N ARG A 116 2.06 -3.42 0.49
CA ARG A 116 2.52 -2.51 1.52
C ARG A 116 1.64 -1.27 1.57
N ILE A 117 1.42 -0.77 2.77
CA ILE A 117 0.61 0.42 3.01
C ILE A 117 1.30 1.34 4.00
N ARG A 118 1.17 2.65 3.81
CA ARG A 118 1.59 3.61 4.82
C ARG A 118 0.54 3.69 5.93
N ALA A 119 0.98 3.79 7.16
CA ALA A 119 0.08 4.05 8.27
C ALA A 119 -0.77 5.30 7.98
N GLY A 120 -2.08 5.18 8.16
CA GLY A 120 -3.04 6.23 7.81
C GLY A 120 -3.45 6.32 6.34
N ALA A 121 -2.80 5.56 5.43
CA ALA A 121 -3.24 5.48 4.05
C ALA A 121 -4.49 4.59 3.92
N PRO A 122 -5.43 4.89 3.03
CA PRO A 122 -6.55 4.00 2.74
C PRO A 122 -6.07 2.74 2.00
N LEU A 123 -6.52 1.59 2.48
CA LEU A 123 -6.36 0.31 1.82
C LEU A 123 -7.54 0.08 0.89
N ILE A 124 -7.26 -0.25 -0.37
CA ILE A 124 -8.27 -0.66 -1.33
C ILE A 124 -8.18 -2.17 -1.49
N VAL A 125 -9.30 -2.86 -1.31
CA VAL A 125 -9.42 -4.31 -1.49
C VAL A 125 -10.25 -4.59 -2.74
N SER A 126 -9.69 -5.35 -3.66
CA SER A 126 -10.37 -5.82 -4.87
C SER A 126 -10.52 -7.33 -4.81
N ILE A 127 -11.73 -7.82 -5.05
CA ILE A 127 -12.04 -9.25 -5.04
C ILE A 127 -12.69 -9.62 -6.37
N LEU A 128 -12.06 -10.53 -7.11
CA LEU A 128 -12.67 -11.15 -8.27
C LEU A 128 -13.49 -12.35 -7.78
N ALA A 129 -14.83 -12.21 -7.77
CA ALA A 129 -15.74 -13.22 -7.23
C ALA A 129 -16.94 -13.43 -8.19
N PRO A 130 -16.78 -14.24 -9.26
CA PRO A 130 -17.84 -14.47 -10.23
C PRO A 130 -19.13 -15.03 -9.61
N ASN A 131 -19.03 -15.80 -8.53
CA ASN A 131 -20.17 -16.37 -7.81
C ASN A 131 -20.96 -15.35 -6.96
N LYS A 132 -20.49 -14.10 -6.86
CA LYS A 132 -21.18 -12.99 -6.19
C LYS A 132 -21.81 -11.99 -7.16
N ASN A 133 -21.54 -12.12 -8.46
CA ASN A 133 -22.21 -11.38 -9.52
C ASN A 133 -23.57 -12.07 -9.79
N LEU A 134 -24.60 -11.59 -9.15
CA LEU A 134 -25.93 -12.23 -9.13
C LEU A 134 -26.89 -11.57 -10.13
N ASN A 135 -26.70 -10.29 -10.45
CA ASN A 135 -27.57 -9.55 -11.35
C ASN A 135 -26.79 -8.82 -12.45
N PRO A 136 -26.74 -9.35 -13.69
CA PRO A 136 -25.97 -8.74 -14.76
C PRO A 136 -26.49 -7.36 -15.22
N GLN A 137 -27.61 -6.90 -14.71
CA GLN A 137 -28.23 -5.60 -15.04
C GLN A 137 -27.97 -4.54 -13.96
N ALA A 138 -27.42 -4.93 -12.81
CA ALA A 138 -27.18 -4.03 -11.68
C ALA A 138 -25.79 -4.25 -11.08
N VAL A 139 -25.33 -3.29 -10.29
CA VAL A 139 -24.12 -3.42 -9.49
C VAL A 139 -24.47 -4.25 -8.25
N ASP A 140 -23.87 -5.42 -8.12
CA ASP A 140 -23.99 -6.26 -6.93
C ASP A 140 -23.06 -5.79 -5.81
N SER A 141 -23.40 -6.14 -4.57
CA SER A 141 -22.57 -5.83 -3.39
C SER A 141 -22.70 -6.91 -2.33
N PHE A 142 -21.65 -7.06 -1.53
CA PHE A 142 -21.68 -7.96 -0.36
C PHE A 142 -20.72 -7.47 0.73
N GLU A 143 -20.91 -8.00 1.93
CA GLU A 143 -20.06 -7.66 3.08
C GLU A 143 -18.84 -8.57 3.16
N ILE A 144 -17.71 -7.96 3.45
CA ILE A 144 -16.48 -8.64 3.82
C ILE A 144 -16.05 -8.23 5.23
N VAL A 145 -15.33 -9.12 5.87
CA VAL A 145 -14.71 -8.90 7.19
C VAL A 145 -13.21 -8.82 7.00
N LEU A 146 -12.62 -7.77 7.51
CA LEU A 146 -11.19 -7.55 7.55
C LEU A 146 -10.71 -7.77 8.98
N THR A 147 -9.73 -8.65 9.17
CA THR A 147 -9.21 -8.98 10.50
C THR A 147 -7.69 -8.92 10.50
N THR A 148 -7.11 -8.33 11.54
CA THR A 148 -5.66 -8.26 11.71
C THR A 148 -5.20 -9.11 12.91
N PRO A 149 -3.94 -9.58 12.95
CA PRO A 149 -3.38 -10.31 14.10
C PRO A 149 -3.42 -9.52 15.42
N ALA A 150 -3.46 -8.19 15.33
CA ALA A 150 -3.60 -7.32 16.49
C ALA A 150 -5.00 -7.37 17.14
N GLY A 151 -5.94 -8.13 16.54
CA GLY A 151 -7.29 -8.32 17.04
C GLY A 151 -8.28 -7.27 16.55
N ASP A 152 -7.91 -6.46 15.59
CA ASP A 152 -8.86 -5.56 14.93
C ASP A 152 -9.78 -6.32 13.96
N ARG A 153 -11.03 -5.87 13.88
CA ARG A 153 -12.03 -6.49 13.03
C ARG A 153 -13.01 -5.45 12.52
N GLU A 154 -12.98 -5.25 11.20
CA GLU A 154 -13.85 -4.30 10.51
C GLU A 154 -14.72 -4.99 9.47
N VAL A 155 -15.95 -4.54 9.32
CA VAL A 155 -16.91 -5.06 8.34
C VAL A 155 -17.21 -3.98 7.32
N ILE A 156 -16.91 -4.23 6.05
CA ILE A 156 -17.20 -3.30 4.98
C ILE A 156 -18.07 -3.94 3.90
N THR A 157 -18.93 -3.12 3.28
CA THR A 157 -19.68 -3.51 2.09
C THR A 157 -18.92 -3.06 0.87
N ILE A 158 -18.51 -4.01 0.04
CA ILE A 158 -17.85 -3.79 -1.25
C ILE A 158 -18.85 -3.96 -2.38
N SER A 159 -18.63 -3.27 -3.48
CA SER A 159 -19.54 -3.29 -4.64
C SER A 159 -18.79 -3.53 -5.93
N GLU A 160 -19.48 -4.07 -6.93
CA GLU A 160 -18.91 -4.23 -8.27
C GLU A 160 -18.46 -2.89 -8.86
N THR A 161 -17.41 -2.93 -9.66
CA THR A 161 -16.89 -1.77 -10.41
C THR A 161 -17.83 -1.29 -11.52
N GLY A 162 -18.83 -2.08 -11.84
CA GLY A 162 -19.90 -1.81 -12.80
C GLY A 162 -20.79 -3.05 -12.94
N PRO A 163 -21.95 -2.97 -13.59
CA PRO A 163 -22.80 -4.13 -13.81
C PRO A 163 -22.03 -5.27 -14.47
N ASN A 164 -22.16 -6.48 -13.93
CA ASN A 164 -21.64 -7.71 -14.52
C ASN A 164 -20.11 -7.77 -14.69
N THR A 165 -19.36 -7.13 -13.80
CA THR A 165 -17.88 -7.17 -13.84
C THR A 165 -17.30 -8.31 -13.02
N ALA A 166 -18.06 -8.85 -12.07
CA ALA A 166 -17.60 -9.82 -11.07
C ALA A 166 -16.40 -9.33 -10.24
N ARG A 167 -15.96 -8.09 -10.43
CA ARG A 167 -14.88 -7.44 -9.68
C ARG A 167 -15.47 -6.47 -8.65
N PHE A 168 -15.34 -6.83 -7.41
CA PHE A 168 -15.83 -6.07 -6.26
C PHE A 168 -14.70 -5.27 -5.65
N VAL A 169 -14.94 -4.00 -5.37
CA VAL A 169 -13.94 -3.11 -4.80
C VAL A 169 -14.54 -2.36 -3.62
N GLY A 170 -13.75 -2.21 -2.60
CA GLY A 170 -14.03 -1.37 -1.45
C GLY A 170 -12.75 -0.82 -0.85
N MET A 171 -12.89 0.14 0.05
CA MET A 171 -11.76 0.77 0.73
C MET A 171 -12.02 0.94 2.21
N ILE A 172 -10.95 0.98 3.00
CA ILE A 172 -10.99 1.28 4.43
C ILE A 172 -9.77 2.14 4.78
N ASN A 173 -9.96 3.10 5.68
CA ASN A 173 -8.84 3.85 6.24
C ASN A 173 -8.05 2.95 7.20
N THR A 174 -6.72 3.09 7.20
CA THR A 174 -5.87 2.36 8.14
C THR A 174 -5.36 3.28 9.23
N ALA A 175 -4.91 2.68 10.33
CA ALA A 175 -4.21 3.37 11.41
C ALA A 175 -3.09 2.49 11.95
N ALA A 176 -1.99 3.11 12.40
CA ALA A 176 -0.93 2.35 13.09
C ALA A 176 -1.30 2.08 14.55
N ILE A 177 -0.71 1.02 15.11
CA ILE A 177 -0.75 0.72 16.54
C ILE A 177 0.57 1.19 17.16
N PRO A 178 0.56 1.93 18.29
CA PRO A 178 -0.56 2.40 19.10
C PRO A 178 -1.31 3.58 18.51
N PRO A 179 -2.59 3.85 18.88
CA PRO A 179 -3.37 3.27 19.99
C PRO A 179 -3.86 1.84 19.71
N SER A 180 -4.36 1.18 20.78
CA SER A 180 -4.92 -0.17 20.63
C SER A 180 -6.10 -0.19 19.66
N PRO A 181 -6.29 -1.29 18.90
CA PRO A 181 -7.41 -1.45 17.98
C PRO A 181 -8.78 -1.29 18.66
N VAL A 182 -9.72 -0.74 17.92
CA VAL A 182 -11.12 -0.61 18.34
C VAL A 182 -12.01 -1.20 17.26
N GLN A 183 -12.51 -2.40 17.50
CA GLN A 183 -13.35 -3.11 16.53
C GLN A 183 -14.62 -2.31 16.17
N GLY A 184 -14.93 -2.23 14.89
CA GLY A 184 -16.10 -1.53 14.36
C GLY A 184 -16.01 0.00 14.48
N ASP A 185 -14.82 0.58 14.50
CA ASP A 185 -14.60 2.02 14.42
C ASP A 185 -14.39 2.53 12.99
N CYS A 186 -14.40 1.61 12.02
CA CYS A 186 -14.19 1.87 10.60
C CYS A 186 -12.78 2.37 10.26
N LYS A 187 -11.80 1.96 11.05
CA LYS A 187 -10.38 2.12 10.80
C LYS A 187 -9.68 0.78 11.03
N LEU A 188 -8.97 0.30 10.04
CA LEU A 188 -8.21 -0.94 10.18
C LEU A 188 -6.87 -0.65 10.86
N SER A 189 -6.73 -1.07 12.11
CA SER A 189 -5.51 -0.91 12.89
C SER A 189 -4.52 -2.02 12.56
N VAL A 190 -3.30 -1.64 12.22
CA VAL A 190 -2.29 -2.56 11.66
C VAL A 190 -0.90 -2.31 12.25
N ASN A 191 -0.12 -3.38 12.44
CA ASN A 191 1.30 -3.34 12.78
C ASN A 191 2.18 -3.65 11.57
N PRO A 192 3.46 -3.29 11.61
CA PRO A 192 4.44 -3.76 10.61
C PRO A 192 4.48 -5.29 10.53
N GLY A 193 4.30 -5.84 9.32
CA GLY A 193 4.32 -7.28 9.09
C GLY A 193 3.02 -8.01 9.44
N ASP A 194 1.93 -7.29 9.69
CA ASP A 194 0.62 -7.92 9.88
C ASP A 194 0.13 -8.57 8.59
N THR A 195 -0.60 -9.69 8.76
CA THR A 195 -1.33 -10.35 7.67
C THR A 195 -2.80 -9.95 7.78
N LEU A 196 -3.35 -9.36 6.74
CA LEU A 196 -4.77 -9.08 6.63
C LEU A 196 -5.52 -10.36 6.25
N ASP A 197 -6.42 -10.83 7.09
CA ASP A 197 -7.38 -11.86 6.72
C ASP A 197 -8.66 -11.24 6.18
N VAL A 198 -9.10 -11.72 5.02
CA VAL A 198 -10.31 -11.25 4.33
C VAL A 198 -11.33 -12.37 4.32
N GLY A 199 -12.45 -12.18 5.00
CA GLY A 199 -13.53 -13.16 5.11
C GLY A 199 -14.86 -12.66 4.53
N ILE A 200 -15.79 -13.58 4.26
CA ILE A 200 -17.18 -13.28 3.90
C ILE A 200 -18.10 -13.55 5.10
N GLY A 201 -18.95 -12.56 5.42
CA GLY A 201 -19.97 -12.68 6.47
C GLY A 201 -19.40 -12.62 7.89
N GLU A 202 -20.31 -12.71 8.87
CA GLU A 202 -19.98 -12.47 10.28
C GLU A 202 -19.29 -13.63 11.00
N THR A 203 -19.24 -14.80 10.40
CA THR A 203 -18.76 -16.02 11.04
C THR A 203 -17.26 -16.18 10.82
N ALA A 204 -16.48 -16.24 11.89
CA ALA A 204 -15.09 -16.65 11.84
C ALA A 204 -15.00 -18.05 11.18
N GLY A 205 -14.20 -18.16 10.12
CA GLY A 205 -14.00 -19.42 9.38
C GLY A 205 -14.36 -19.40 7.90
N ASN A 206 -15.01 -18.34 7.42
CA ASN A 206 -15.26 -18.12 5.98
C ASN A 206 -14.19 -17.24 5.36
N SER A 207 -12.92 -17.51 5.63
CA SER A 207 -11.80 -16.78 5.01
C SER A 207 -11.84 -16.98 3.50
N LEU A 208 -11.78 -15.88 2.75
CA LEU A 208 -11.56 -15.88 1.30
C LEU A 208 -10.08 -16.00 0.95
N GLY A 209 -9.24 -15.59 1.88
CA GLY A 209 -7.79 -15.55 1.75
C GLY A 209 -7.17 -14.53 2.68
N SER A 210 -5.85 -14.53 2.75
CA SER A 210 -5.06 -13.58 3.52
C SER A 210 -4.08 -12.85 2.61
N VAL A 211 -3.82 -11.58 2.93
CA VAL A 211 -2.84 -10.72 2.23
C VAL A 211 -1.85 -10.22 3.27
N GLU A 212 -0.56 -10.40 3.01
CA GLU A 212 0.48 -9.81 3.85
C GLU A 212 0.55 -8.30 3.61
N LEU A 213 0.48 -7.51 4.68
CA LEU A 213 0.57 -6.07 4.63
C LEU A 213 1.83 -5.59 5.35
N GLY A 214 2.70 -4.90 4.64
CA GLY A 214 3.79 -4.12 5.23
C GLY A 214 3.29 -2.76 5.67
N ILE A 215 3.62 -2.32 6.90
CA ILE A 215 3.39 -0.94 7.32
C ILE A 215 4.67 -0.15 7.26
N LEU A 216 4.55 1.06 6.75
CA LEU A 216 5.66 1.95 6.46
C LEU A 216 5.60 3.19 7.33
N ILE A 217 6.76 3.62 7.80
CA ILE A 217 6.96 4.84 8.59
C ILE A 217 7.93 5.71 7.83
N ASP A 218 7.56 6.95 7.47
CA ASP A 218 8.37 7.80 6.61
C ASP A 218 8.22 9.30 6.92
N PRO A 219 9.33 10.05 6.81
CA PRO A 219 10.72 9.65 7.00
C PRO A 219 11.09 9.59 8.49
N PHE A 220 12.11 8.81 8.83
CA PHE A 220 12.56 8.66 10.22
C PHE A 220 14.08 8.46 10.29
N GLY A 221 14.67 8.56 11.49
CA GLY A 221 16.09 8.33 11.70
C GLY A 221 16.56 8.71 13.09
N GLU A 222 17.86 8.72 13.25
CA GLU A 222 18.55 9.14 14.49
C GLU A 222 19.54 10.26 14.21
N THR A 223 19.63 11.22 15.11
CA THR A 223 20.74 12.17 15.16
C THR A 223 21.80 11.63 16.13
N PHE A 224 23.07 11.63 15.70
CA PHE A 224 24.15 11.00 16.44
C PHE A 224 25.48 11.78 16.32
N ASP A 225 26.35 11.58 17.30
CA ASP A 225 27.70 12.15 17.29
C ASP A 225 28.57 11.46 16.23
N SER A 226 29.11 12.22 15.29
CA SER A 226 29.95 11.72 14.19
C SER A 226 31.28 11.10 14.63
N GLY A 227 31.70 11.35 15.87
CA GLY A 227 32.97 10.84 16.41
C GLY A 227 32.85 9.46 17.06
N ASP A 228 31.71 9.15 17.70
CA ASP A 228 31.56 7.92 18.48
C ASP A 228 30.21 7.17 18.27
N GLY A 229 29.27 7.74 17.52
CA GLY A 229 27.97 7.13 17.26
C GLY A 229 26.95 7.28 18.38
N THR A 230 27.25 8.03 19.42
CA THR A 230 26.32 8.26 20.54
C THR A 230 25.10 9.03 20.05
N PRO A 231 23.85 8.59 20.37
CA PRO A 231 22.64 9.34 20.04
C PRO A 231 22.64 10.75 20.63
N VAL A 232 22.20 11.74 19.87
CA VAL A 232 22.12 13.15 20.29
C VAL A 232 20.67 13.60 20.33
N SER A 233 20.11 13.71 21.52
CA SER A 233 18.76 14.26 21.73
C SER A 233 18.78 15.80 21.75
N GLY A 234 17.61 16.41 21.50
CA GLY A 234 17.47 17.87 21.51
C GLY A 234 17.75 18.55 20.17
N THR A 235 18.03 17.79 19.11
CA THR A 235 18.15 18.34 17.76
C THR A 235 16.73 18.64 17.22
N ARG A 236 16.53 19.85 16.71
CA ARG A 236 15.33 20.19 15.97
C ARG A 236 15.48 19.69 14.54
N VAL A 237 14.53 18.86 14.10
CA VAL A 237 14.45 18.35 12.73
C VAL A 237 13.16 18.86 12.11
N THR A 238 13.25 19.57 10.99
CA THR A 238 12.09 20.10 10.25
C THR A 238 12.06 19.51 8.85
N LEU A 239 10.90 19.00 8.42
CA LEU A 239 10.71 18.47 7.07
C LEU A 239 10.31 19.60 6.11
N ILE A 240 11.18 19.88 5.15
CA ILE A 240 11.03 20.97 4.17
C ILE A 240 10.65 20.39 2.81
N ASP A 241 9.57 20.87 2.22
CA ASP A 241 9.21 20.60 0.83
C ASP A 241 10.17 21.34 -0.13
N VAL A 242 10.82 20.60 -1.03
CA VAL A 242 11.81 21.16 -1.97
C VAL A 242 11.16 22.11 -2.98
N ALA A 243 9.89 21.87 -3.38
CA ALA A 243 9.23 22.69 -4.38
C ALA A 243 8.83 24.07 -3.83
N THR A 244 8.44 24.14 -2.58
CA THR A 244 8.00 25.38 -1.93
C THR A 244 9.10 26.04 -1.10
N GLY A 245 10.07 25.27 -0.62
CA GLY A 245 11.08 25.73 0.34
C GLY A 245 10.55 25.97 1.75
N LEU A 246 9.31 25.59 2.02
CA LEU A 246 8.63 25.76 3.32
C LEU A 246 8.46 24.41 4.04
N PRO A 247 8.23 24.42 5.37
CA PRO A 247 7.84 23.22 6.09
C PRO A 247 6.58 22.61 5.48
N THR A 248 6.59 21.29 5.26
CA THR A 248 5.48 20.56 4.66
C THR A 248 4.43 20.19 5.70
N ASP A 249 3.21 19.88 5.23
CA ASP A 249 2.20 19.27 6.10
C ASP A 249 2.61 17.83 6.41
N VAL A 250 2.53 17.47 7.70
CA VAL A 250 2.75 16.12 8.21
C VAL A 250 1.50 15.70 8.98
N PHE A 251 1.16 14.43 8.88
CA PHE A 251 -0.01 13.85 9.54
C PHE A 251 0.43 12.72 10.48
N GLY A 252 -0.39 12.44 11.48
CA GLY A 252 -0.21 11.32 12.38
C GLY A 252 -0.41 9.96 11.70
N ASP A 253 -0.22 8.89 12.46
CA ASP A 253 -0.38 7.51 11.96
C ASP A 253 -1.82 7.19 11.50
N ASP A 254 -2.79 8.05 11.81
CA ASP A 254 -4.17 7.96 11.31
C ASP A 254 -4.37 8.64 9.93
N GLY A 255 -3.33 9.29 9.39
CA GLY A 255 -3.38 10.03 8.12
C GLY A 255 -4.26 11.28 8.12
N VAL A 256 -4.81 11.66 9.26
CA VAL A 256 -5.80 12.76 9.41
C VAL A 256 -5.34 13.82 10.41
N SER A 257 -4.89 13.39 11.59
CA SER A 257 -4.45 14.29 12.66
C SER A 257 -3.21 15.05 12.22
N VAL A 258 -3.21 16.37 12.37
CA VAL A 258 -2.05 17.19 12.03
C VAL A 258 -0.92 16.85 12.98
N PHE A 259 0.21 16.47 12.45
CA PHE A 259 1.44 16.23 13.19
C PHE A 259 2.42 17.39 12.97
N PRO A 260 3.22 17.77 13.98
CA PRO A 260 4.21 18.82 13.81
C PRO A 260 5.21 18.52 12.69
N ASN A 261 5.42 19.47 11.79
CA ASN A 261 6.43 19.38 10.74
C ASN A 261 7.87 19.67 11.22
N SER A 262 8.01 20.02 12.50
CA SER A 262 9.27 20.23 13.20
C SER A 262 9.21 19.51 14.55
N VAL A 263 10.13 18.58 14.76
CA VAL A 263 10.21 17.76 15.98
C VAL A 263 11.56 17.92 16.68
N ILE A 264 11.61 17.59 17.95
CA ILE A 264 12.86 17.54 18.73
C ILE A 264 13.22 16.07 18.94
N THR A 265 14.43 15.67 18.59
CA THR A 265 14.88 14.28 18.78
C THR A 265 14.92 13.91 20.26
N GLY A 266 14.52 12.67 20.57
CA GLY A 266 14.48 12.17 21.94
C GLY A 266 13.40 12.79 22.81
N SER A 267 12.38 13.46 22.22
CA SER A 267 11.29 14.09 22.95
C SER A 267 9.96 13.37 22.77
N THR A 268 8.95 13.82 23.50
CA THR A 268 7.56 13.39 23.28
C THR A 268 6.86 14.41 22.39
N VAL A 269 6.16 13.92 21.38
CA VAL A 269 5.36 14.72 20.44
C VAL A 269 3.91 14.26 20.51
N THR A 270 2.97 15.18 20.39
CA THR A 270 1.54 14.88 20.37
C THR A 270 0.92 15.50 19.12
N ASP A 271 0.16 14.72 18.35
CA ASP A 271 -0.58 15.22 17.19
C ASP A 271 -1.89 15.93 17.60
N SER A 272 -2.59 16.50 16.63
CA SER A 272 -3.87 17.20 16.88
C SER A 272 -5.01 16.26 17.31
N GLY A 273 -4.89 14.96 17.08
CA GLY A 273 -5.83 13.93 17.51
C GLY A 273 -5.59 13.47 18.96
N GLY A 274 -4.48 13.89 19.58
CA GLY A 274 -4.10 13.52 20.95
C GLY A 274 -3.25 12.25 21.03
N THR A 275 -2.81 11.68 19.90
CA THR A 275 -1.88 10.55 19.90
C THR A 275 -0.50 11.00 20.35
N VAL A 276 0.08 10.27 21.31
CA VAL A 276 1.37 10.59 21.92
C VAL A 276 2.47 9.70 21.32
N TYR A 277 3.51 10.33 20.78
CA TYR A 277 4.69 9.68 20.20
C TYR A 277 5.89 9.92 21.11
N ASN A 278 6.44 8.85 21.69
CA ASN A 278 7.61 8.92 22.55
C ASN A 278 8.86 8.54 21.74
N PHE A 279 9.70 9.50 21.47
CA PHE A 279 10.96 9.27 20.77
C PHE A 279 12.05 8.83 21.76
N THR A 280 12.76 7.76 21.41
CA THR A 280 13.97 7.35 22.13
C THR A 280 15.12 8.35 21.88
N GLU A 281 16.21 8.22 22.61
CA GLU A 281 17.38 9.12 22.47
C GLU A 281 17.82 9.23 20.99
N GLY A 282 18.01 10.46 20.55
CA GLY A 282 18.43 10.79 19.17
C GLY A 282 17.37 10.55 18.09
N PHE A 283 16.29 9.82 18.38
CA PHE A 283 15.30 9.41 17.38
C PHE A 283 14.34 10.54 16.98
N TYR A 284 13.93 10.53 15.73
CA TYR A 284 12.85 11.34 15.16
C TYR A 284 12.06 10.57 14.10
N ARG A 285 10.81 10.95 13.88
CA ARG A 285 9.99 10.49 12.75
C ARG A 285 8.94 11.51 12.37
N PHE A 286 8.53 11.44 11.12
CA PHE A 286 7.36 12.11 10.58
C PHE A 286 6.39 11.02 10.12
N PRO A 287 5.32 10.74 10.85
CA PRO A 287 4.52 9.51 10.64
C PRO A 287 3.95 9.40 9.23
N PHE A 288 3.45 10.50 8.66
CA PHE A 288 2.91 10.50 7.32
C PHE A 288 3.20 11.83 6.61
N ALA A 289 3.94 11.77 5.50
CA ALA A 289 4.11 12.86 4.57
C ALA A 289 3.61 12.44 3.18
N ARG A 290 3.19 13.40 2.34
CA ARG A 290 2.77 13.11 0.96
C ARG A 290 3.94 12.59 0.12
N ALA A 291 3.64 11.89 -0.97
CA ALA A 291 4.67 11.62 -1.97
C ALA A 291 5.26 12.94 -2.49
N GLY A 292 6.60 13.01 -2.59
CA GLY A 292 7.26 14.26 -2.95
C GLY A 292 8.76 14.25 -2.74
N ARG A 293 9.36 15.43 -2.87
CA ARG A 293 10.80 15.65 -2.67
C ARG A 293 11.01 16.57 -1.47
N TYR A 294 11.80 16.11 -0.52
CA TYR A 294 11.98 16.76 0.77
C TYR A 294 13.45 16.94 1.10
N ARG A 295 13.73 17.75 2.10
CA ARG A 295 15.02 17.83 2.79
C ARG A 295 14.77 18.04 4.28
N LEU A 296 15.74 17.65 5.09
CA LEU A 296 15.74 17.93 6.51
C LEU A 296 16.48 19.23 6.76
N LEU A 297 15.82 20.15 7.47
CA LEU A 297 16.50 21.26 8.11
C LEU A 297 16.86 20.82 9.53
N ILE A 298 18.17 20.81 9.82
CA ILE A 298 18.74 20.31 11.08
C ILE A 298 19.28 21.47 11.88
N GLU A 299 18.74 21.65 13.11
CA GLU A 299 19.20 22.63 14.08
C GLU A 299 19.66 21.89 15.35
N PRO A 300 20.96 21.55 15.46
CA PRO A 300 21.46 20.74 16.56
C PRO A 300 21.54 21.55 17.87
N PRO A 301 21.51 20.87 19.04
CA PRO A 301 21.76 21.52 20.29
C PRO A 301 23.25 21.89 20.41
N GLN A 302 23.55 22.96 21.16
CA GLN A 302 24.95 23.30 21.47
C GLN A 302 25.59 22.15 22.29
N PRO A 303 26.86 21.79 22.02
CA PRO A 303 27.80 22.45 21.13
C PRO A 303 27.87 21.87 19.70
N TYR A 304 26.94 21.01 19.29
CA TYR A 304 26.96 20.34 17.99
C TYR A 304 26.72 21.28 16.81
N SER A 305 27.22 20.87 15.63
CA SER A 305 26.99 21.54 14.34
C SER A 305 26.50 20.57 13.28
N ALA A 306 25.72 21.08 12.30
CA ALA A 306 25.26 20.39 11.12
C ALA A 306 25.34 21.35 9.89
N PRO A 307 25.47 20.84 8.66
CA PRO A 307 25.73 19.44 8.33
C PRO A 307 27.12 18.98 8.82
N SER A 308 27.28 17.68 9.06
CA SER A 308 28.55 17.10 9.45
C SER A 308 29.58 17.17 8.32
N ALA A 309 30.84 17.33 8.68
CA ALA A 309 31.98 17.23 7.75
C ALA A 309 32.49 15.77 7.61
N ALA A 310 32.02 14.85 8.45
CA ALA A 310 32.41 13.44 8.39
C ALA A 310 31.88 12.78 7.13
N THR A 311 32.72 12.06 6.43
CA THR A 311 32.34 11.32 5.21
C THR A 311 31.65 10.01 5.57
N PRO A 312 30.82 9.41 4.66
CA PRO A 312 30.21 8.10 4.90
C PRO A 312 31.21 7.01 5.26
N GLN A 313 32.43 7.05 4.72
CA GLN A 313 33.51 6.10 5.02
C GLN A 313 34.01 6.22 6.47
N GLN A 314 34.07 7.43 6.98
CA GLN A 314 34.48 7.68 8.39
C GLN A 314 33.40 7.21 9.37
N LEU A 315 32.14 7.20 8.96
CA LEU A 315 31.00 6.77 9.76
C LEU A 315 30.69 5.27 9.65
N ALA A 316 31.33 4.55 8.69
CA ALA A 316 30.97 3.19 8.34
C ALA A 316 31.14 2.16 9.47
N ASP A 317 32.04 2.43 10.42
CA ASP A 317 32.30 1.55 11.58
C ASP A 317 31.42 1.88 12.81
N LEU A 318 30.74 3.01 12.78
CA LEU A 318 29.81 3.40 13.84
C LEU A 318 28.55 2.55 13.82
N ARG A 319 28.00 2.32 15.00
CA ARG A 319 26.79 1.51 15.16
C ARG A 319 25.77 2.23 16.01
N ARG A 320 24.51 2.04 15.65
CA ARG A 320 23.35 2.47 16.46
C ARG A 320 23.28 1.65 17.75
N THR A 321 22.43 2.07 18.66
CA THR A 321 22.19 1.35 19.93
C THR A 321 21.68 -0.08 19.76
N ASP A 322 21.02 -0.38 18.61
CA ASP A 322 20.57 -1.74 18.25
C ASP A 322 21.67 -2.59 17.57
N GLY A 323 22.89 -2.06 17.41
CA GLY A 323 24.02 -2.72 16.80
C GLY A 323 24.06 -2.68 15.26
N LEU A 324 23.04 -2.12 14.61
CA LEU A 324 23.00 -1.98 13.15
C LEU A 324 23.81 -0.74 12.69
N PRO A 325 24.25 -0.70 11.45
CA PRO A 325 24.92 0.49 10.89
C PRO A 325 23.93 1.66 10.76
N PHE A 326 24.45 2.88 10.79
CA PHE A 326 23.67 4.06 10.43
C PHE A 326 23.39 4.10 8.93
N THR A 327 22.19 4.59 8.57
CA THR A 327 21.79 4.79 7.17
C THR A 327 22.18 6.21 6.73
N ILE A 328 23.31 6.32 6.05
CA ILE A 328 23.87 7.59 5.58
C ILE A 328 23.56 7.76 4.10
N VAL A 329 22.74 8.75 3.81
CA VAL A 329 22.25 9.11 2.47
C VAL A 329 22.39 10.62 2.23
N ASP A 330 22.07 11.11 1.06
CA ASP A 330 22.12 12.55 0.75
C ASP A 330 21.35 13.39 1.79
N GLY A 331 20.19 12.93 2.20
CA GLY A 331 19.37 13.57 3.24
C GLY A 331 20.08 13.73 4.58
N SER A 332 21.05 12.87 4.91
CA SER A 332 21.87 12.97 6.14
C SER A 332 22.71 14.25 6.21
N TYR A 333 22.97 14.84 5.06
CA TYR A 333 23.75 16.09 4.90
C TYR A 333 22.92 17.26 4.38
N GLY A 334 21.58 17.17 4.49
CA GLY A 334 20.64 18.19 4.00
C GLY A 334 20.34 18.11 2.50
N GLY A 335 20.73 17.02 1.84
CA GLY A 335 20.35 16.71 0.46
C GLY A 335 18.89 16.29 0.32
N ILE A 336 18.51 15.83 -0.87
CA ILE A 336 17.13 15.52 -1.20
C ILE A 336 16.76 14.11 -0.77
N ILE A 337 15.60 14.00 -0.12
CA ILE A 337 14.90 12.75 0.19
C ILE A 337 13.72 12.65 -0.77
N VAL A 338 13.57 11.52 -1.43
CA VAL A 338 12.43 11.24 -2.33
C VAL A 338 11.49 10.25 -1.64
N LEU A 339 10.23 10.63 -1.50
CA LEU A 339 9.14 9.79 -0.97
C LEU A 339 8.21 9.48 -2.14
N ASP A 340 8.55 8.54 -3.00
CA ASP A 340 7.76 8.11 -4.16
C ASP A 340 7.42 6.61 -4.12
N ASP A 341 8.13 5.86 -3.27
CA ASP A 341 7.94 4.44 -3.03
C ASP A 341 7.35 4.25 -1.62
N PRO A 342 6.46 3.28 -1.40
CA PRO A 342 6.02 2.91 -0.07
C PRO A 342 7.13 2.37 0.87
N ALA A 343 8.38 2.19 0.43
CA ALA A 343 9.46 1.74 1.31
C ALA A 343 9.81 2.77 2.39
N PRO A 344 10.03 2.34 3.65
CA PRO A 344 10.42 3.26 4.73
C PRO A 344 11.75 3.94 4.41
N VAL A 345 11.77 5.26 4.54
CA VAL A 345 12.97 6.06 4.27
C VAL A 345 13.65 6.43 5.60
N ARG A 346 14.70 5.69 5.93
CA ARG A 346 15.55 6.00 7.06
C ARG A 346 16.65 6.98 6.66
N VAL A 347 16.82 8.04 7.47
CA VAL A 347 17.84 9.06 7.27
C VAL A 347 18.49 9.35 8.62
N ASP A 348 19.65 8.77 8.89
CA ASP A 348 20.41 9.07 10.10
C ASP A 348 21.30 10.28 9.86
N VAL A 349 21.38 11.18 10.85
CA VAL A 349 22.03 12.49 10.69
C VAL A 349 23.24 12.59 11.63
N PRO A 350 24.47 12.61 11.08
CA PRO A 350 25.66 12.84 11.88
C PRO A 350 25.78 14.32 12.29
N LEU A 351 26.21 14.55 13.53
CA LEU A 351 26.44 15.87 14.11
C LEU A 351 27.90 15.97 14.60
N ASP A 352 28.55 17.10 14.34
CA ASP A 352 29.94 17.30 14.74
C ASP A 352 30.04 18.06 16.06
N ARG A 353 30.85 17.53 16.98
CA ARG A 353 31.28 18.31 18.16
C ARG A 353 32.37 19.30 17.80
N PRO A 354 32.36 20.52 18.33
CA PRO A 354 33.52 21.40 18.28
C PRO A 354 34.72 20.72 18.97
N GLY A 355 35.82 20.59 18.25
CA GLY A 355 37.02 19.98 18.80
C GLY A 355 37.04 18.45 18.74
N ALA A 356 36.23 17.81 17.88
CA ALA A 356 36.47 16.43 17.49
C ALA A 356 37.97 16.29 17.10
N PRO A 357 38.66 15.26 17.63
CA PRO A 357 40.13 15.20 17.47
C PRO A 357 40.49 15.23 15.98
N LEU A 358 41.33 16.18 15.62
CA LEU A 358 41.96 16.19 14.30
C LEU A 358 42.73 14.87 14.17
N VAL A 359 42.18 13.89 13.45
CA VAL A 359 42.89 12.65 13.17
C VAL A 359 43.98 12.98 12.12
N ILE A 360 45.16 13.26 12.59
CA ILE A 360 46.32 13.40 11.72
C ILE A 360 46.82 11.96 11.45
N THR A 361 46.53 11.42 10.30
CA THR A 361 47.16 10.18 9.85
C THR A 361 48.50 10.50 9.30
N LYS A 362 49.55 10.12 10.00
CA LYS A 362 50.93 10.23 9.49
C LYS A 362 51.30 8.92 8.77
N ALA A 363 51.49 8.98 7.47
CA ALA A 363 52.02 7.87 6.70
C ALA A 363 53.48 8.19 6.32
N ALA A 364 54.37 7.26 6.54
CA ALA A 364 55.71 7.37 6.01
C ALA A 364 55.75 6.82 4.58
N SER A 365 56.43 7.49 3.69
CA SER A 365 56.61 7.05 2.29
C SER A 365 57.43 5.77 2.16
N THR A 366 58.11 5.35 3.21
CA THR A 366 58.88 4.11 3.29
C THR A 366 58.82 3.52 4.69
N ALA A 367 58.79 2.18 4.77
CA ALA A 367 58.82 1.45 6.03
C ALA A 367 60.23 1.28 6.60
N GLN A 368 61.26 1.57 5.82
CA GLN A 368 62.69 1.49 6.19
C GLN A 368 63.43 2.68 5.60
N ALA A 369 64.28 3.32 6.38
CA ALA A 369 65.15 4.38 5.95
C ALA A 369 66.57 4.16 6.50
N VAL A 370 67.57 4.54 5.73
CA VAL A 370 68.99 4.56 6.17
C VAL A 370 69.40 5.98 6.53
N PRO A 371 70.47 6.16 7.32
CA PRO A 371 70.95 7.50 7.64
C PRO A 371 71.27 8.31 6.37
N GLY A 372 70.59 9.43 6.21
CA GLY A 372 70.64 10.32 5.04
C GLY A 372 69.45 10.29 4.13
N ASP A 373 68.46 9.40 4.34
CA ASP A 373 67.22 9.35 3.59
C ASP A 373 66.26 10.46 4.01
N ALA A 374 65.63 11.10 3.02
CA ALA A 374 64.49 11.99 3.30
C ALA A 374 63.20 11.16 3.33
N VAL A 375 62.57 11.09 4.47
CA VAL A 375 61.24 10.45 4.67
C VAL A 375 60.21 11.55 4.67
N GLN A 376 59.26 11.48 3.71
CA GLN A 376 58.10 12.38 3.62
C GLN A 376 56.90 11.76 4.27
#